data_978427f420d6a873b7c623825f8e0a2e
#
_entry.id   978427f420d6a873b7c623825f8e0a2e
#
_cell.length_a   1.000
_cell.length_b   1.000
_cell.length_c   1.000
_cell.angle_alpha   90.00
_cell.angle_beta   90.00
_cell.angle_gamma   90.00
#
_symmetry.space_group_name_H-M   'P 1'
#
loop_
_entity.id
_entity.type
_entity.pdbx_description
1 polymer ?
#
loop_
_entity_poly.entity_id
_entity_poly.type
_entity_poly.pdbx_seq_one_letter_code
_entity_poly.pdbx_strand_id
1 'polypeptide(L)'
;MQKKLIAAAVAGALVAPAAMADGHGVAVSGSIRTGVEYTGDDWQVADNYSRLRFKASSDLGNGQSAYMNYEFRVNSAQGSIVTGDTQRLSYVGIKGDWGSLSLGAQWSTAFNTVGTFIDKTNRYGGTGNTCIQYRMKNSVMLSTQLGGLSLMADAQMSTGGDTLDRGTVGGLFSIGGLSLGAVYQSADADCMGVAAAMNIAGIGISGGFTDTDGGDTGYGVNASIGGLWLDYETNDSSDGVITGSYGLGLGGGAKMILEVSNNGDDTMGIGMLRMDF
;
A
#
# COMPACT_ATOMS: atom_id res chain seq x y z
N MET A 1 -14.50 -27.97 26.32
CA MET A 1 -13.29 -28.56 25.71
C MET A 1 -13.02 -28.05 24.30
N GLN A 2 -14.03 -27.84 23.45
CA GLN A 2 -13.85 -27.37 22.06
C GLN A 2 -13.19 -25.98 21.91
N LYS A 3 -13.48 -25.04 22.81
CA LYS A 3 -12.87 -23.67 22.73
C LYS A 3 -11.35 -23.66 22.96
N LYS A 4 -10.80 -24.60 23.71
CA LYS A 4 -9.35 -24.71 23.90
C LYS A 4 -8.63 -25.34 22.72
N LEU A 5 -9.31 -26.20 21.96
CA LEU A 5 -8.78 -26.81 20.74
C LEU A 5 -8.70 -25.80 19.56
N ILE A 6 -9.67 -24.90 19.46
CA ILE A 6 -9.67 -23.83 18.44
C ILE A 6 -8.56 -22.82 18.75
N ALA A 7 -8.37 -22.44 20.02
CA ALA A 7 -7.28 -21.55 20.42
C ALA A 7 -5.90 -22.18 20.19
N ALA A 8 -5.74 -23.49 20.40
CA ALA A 8 -4.50 -24.20 20.13
C ALA A 8 -4.23 -24.37 18.63
N ALA A 9 -5.26 -24.55 17.80
CA ALA A 9 -5.13 -24.62 16.34
C ALA A 9 -4.75 -23.25 15.74
N VAL A 10 -5.31 -22.14 16.25
CA VAL A 10 -4.98 -20.78 15.84
C VAL A 10 -3.57 -20.39 16.32
N ALA A 11 -3.19 -20.74 17.54
CA ALA A 11 -1.83 -20.52 18.05
C ALA A 11 -0.79 -21.37 17.30
N GLY A 12 -1.12 -22.60 16.89
CA GLY A 12 -0.28 -23.45 16.06
C GLY A 12 -0.06 -22.93 14.64
N ALA A 13 -1.05 -22.25 14.07
CA ALA A 13 -0.93 -21.61 12.76
C ALA A 13 -0.06 -20.33 12.80
N LEU A 14 0.02 -19.67 13.95
CA LEU A 14 0.89 -18.49 14.16
C LEU A 14 2.37 -18.86 14.40
N VAL A 15 2.65 -20.11 14.71
CA VAL A 15 3.99 -20.67 14.90
C VAL A 15 4.21 -21.82 13.90
N ALA A 16 3.69 -21.71 12.69
CA ALA A 16 4.16 -22.61 11.64
C ALA A 16 5.66 -22.33 11.47
N PRO A 17 6.56 -23.29 11.80
CA PRO A 17 7.95 -23.12 11.47
C PRO A 17 7.98 -22.89 9.95
N ALA A 18 8.62 -21.81 9.52
CA ALA A 18 8.93 -21.65 8.11
C ALA A 18 9.48 -22.99 7.64
N ALA A 19 8.80 -23.64 6.69
CA ALA A 19 9.26 -24.91 6.17
C ALA A 19 10.65 -24.66 5.57
N MET A 20 11.67 -24.96 6.36
CA MET A 20 13.07 -24.79 5.98
C MET A 20 13.45 -26.04 5.21
N ALA A 21 13.13 -26.08 3.93
CA ALA A 21 13.82 -26.99 3.01
C ALA A 21 15.04 -26.21 2.47
N ASP A 22 16.23 -26.71 2.76
CA ASP A 22 17.51 -26.22 2.20
C ASP A 22 17.82 -24.72 2.37
N GLY A 23 17.56 -24.15 3.56
CA GLY A 23 17.89 -22.75 3.85
C GLY A 23 16.91 -21.70 3.29
N HIS A 24 15.81 -22.12 2.68
CA HIS A 24 14.78 -21.24 2.15
C HIS A 24 13.60 -21.11 3.13
N GLY A 25 13.43 -19.95 3.73
CA GLY A 25 12.26 -19.64 4.58
C GLY A 25 11.08 -19.13 3.74
N VAL A 26 9.91 -19.74 3.88
CA VAL A 26 8.65 -19.19 3.34
C VAL A 26 7.81 -18.66 4.51
N ALA A 27 7.50 -17.37 4.50
CA ALA A 27 6.58 -16.74 5.44
C ALA A 27 5.20 -16.56 4.79
N VAL A 28 4.18 -17.01 5.49
CA VAL A 28 2.78 -16.76 5.14
C VAL A 28 2.25 -15.68 6.06
N SER A 29 1.58 -14.67 5.51
CA SER A 29 0.97 -13.58 6.25
C SER A 29 -0.25 -13.07 5.50
N GLY A 30 -1.06 -12.27 6.16
CA GLY A 30 -2.23 -11.72 5.49
C GLY A 30 -3.02 -10.78 6.37
N SER A 31 -4.19 -10.42 5.86
CA SER A 31 -5.21 -9.74 6.64
C SER A 31 -6.59 -10.04 6.10
N ILE A 32 -7.52 -10.32 6.97
CA ILE A 32 -8.94 -10.32 6.67
C ILE A 32 -9.51 -9.00 7.17
N ARG A 33 -10.25 -8.30 6.30
CA ARG A 33 -10.81 -6.97 6.55
C ARG A 33 -12.24 -6.93 6.04
N THR A 34 -13.20 -7.09 6.93
CA THR A 34 -14.62 -7.15 6.58
C THR A 34 -15.38 -6.18 7.46
N GLY A 35 -16.28 -5.44 6.87
CA GLY A 35 -17.06 -4.43 7.57
C GLY A 35 -18.49 -4.34 7.11
N VAL A 36 -19.30 -3.62 7.89
CA VAL A 36 -20.61 -3.13 7.48
C VAL A 36 -20.41 -1.71 6.96
N GLU A 37 -20.77 -1.50 5.72
CA GLU A 37 -20.60 -0.26 4.97
C GLU A 37 -21.96 0.36 4.64
N TYR A 38 -22.04 1.68 4.82
CA TYR A 38 -23.09 2.52 4.28
C TYR A 38 -22.55 3.27 3.07
N THR A 39 -23.20 3.12 1.92
CA THR A 39 -22.71 3.64 0.63
C THR A 39 -23.30 5.01 0.23
N GLY A 40 -24.07 5.63 1.12
CA GLY A 40 -24.89 6.81 0.86
C GLY A 40 -26.37 6.43 0.76
N ASP A 41 -26.68 5.31 0.13
CA ASP A 41 -28.04 4.83 -0.07
C ASP A 41 -28.33 3.53 0.69
N ASP A 42 -27.42 2.57 0.62
CA ASP A 42 -27.63 1.20 1.09
C ASP A 42 -26.57 0.74 2.11
N TRP A 43 -26.96 -0.28 2.89
CA TRP A 43 -26.08 -1.00 3.79
C TRP A 43 -25.65 -2.33 3.19
N GLN A 44 -24.36 -2.65 3.28
CA GLN A 44 -23.83 -3.92 2.82
C GLN A 44 -22.70 -4.45 3.72
N VAL A 45 -22.44 -5.75 3.61
CA VAL A 45 -21.21 -6.32 4.13
C VAL A 45 -20.14 -6.23 3.03
N ALA A 46 -19.05 -5.55 3.30
CA ALA A 46 -18.02 -5.27 2.33
C ALA A 46 -16.66 -5.82 2.75
N ASP A 47 -15.91 -6.33 1.78
CA ASP A 47 -14.48 -6.61 1.91
C ASP A 47 -13.68 -5.33 1.69
N ASN A 48 -12.70 -5.07 2.54
CA ASN A 48 -11.79 -3.95 2.41
C ASN A 48 -10.36 -4.41 2.09
N TYR A 49 -10.16 -4.95 0.89
CA TYR A 49 -8.86 -5.41 0.38
C TYR A 49 -8.18 -6.46 1.28
N SER A 50 -8.94 -7.46 1.73
CA SER A 50 -8.40 -8.65 2.37
C SER A 50 -7.37 -9.32 1.48
N ARG A 51 -6.31 -9.86 2.08
CA ARG A 51 -5.17 -10.39 1.31
C ARG A 51 -4.47 -11.55 2.00
N LEU A 52 -3.92 -12.42 1.18
CA LEU A 52 -3.01 -13.48 1.57
C LEU A 52 -1.66 -13.25 0.88
N ARG A 53 -0.56 -13.38 1.61
CA ARG A 53 0.79 -13.11 1.13
C ARG A 53 1.75 -14.24 1.45
N PHE A 54 2.56 -14.57 0.45
CA PHE A 54 3.70 -15.47 0.56
C PHE A 54 4.98 -14.68 0.29
N LYS A 55 5.93 -14.79 1.21
CA LYS A 55 7.27 -14.22 1.04
C LYS A 55 8.30 -15.31 1.23
N ALA A 56 9.33 -15.28 0.40
CA ALA A 56 10.49 -16.13 0.59
C ALA A 56 11.77 -15.34 0.38
N SER A 57 12.85 -15.78 1.01
CA SER A 57 14.18 -15.26 0.76
C SER A 57 15.20 -16.39 0.85
N SER A 58 16.29 -16.25 0.11
CA SER A 58 17.43 -17.16 0.08
C SER A 58 18.71 -16.36 0.12
N ASP A 59 19.65 -16.79 0.94
CA ASP A 59 21.01 -16.26 0.95
C ASP A 59 21.76 -16.73 -0.31
N LEU A 60 22.34 -15.79 -1.06
CA LEU A 60 23.19 -16.07 -2.23
C LEU A 60 24.69 -16.00 -1.91
N GLY A 61 25.04 -15.73 -0.65
CA GLY A 61 26.41 -15.46 -0.24
C GLY A 61 26.86 -14.03 -0.54
N ASN A 62 28.03 -13.65 -0.05
CA ASN A 62 28.65 -12.35 -0.27
C ASN A 62 27.75 -11.13 0.07
N GLY A 63 26.89 -11.27 1.09
CA GLY A 63 25.97 -10.21 1.51
C GLY A 63 24.77 -9.99 0.55
N GLN A 64 24.54 -10.92 -0.37
CA GLN A 64 23.42 -10.85 -1.31
C GLN A 64 22.32 -11.86 -0.93
N SER A 65 21.08 -11.52 -1.25
CA SER A 65 19.94 -12.44 -1.11
C SER A 65 18.97 -12.28 -2.27
N ALA A 66 18.40 -13.42 -2.69
CA ALA A 66 17.21 -13.45 -3.53
C ALA A 66 15.96 -13.34 -2.65
N TYR A 67 14.90 -12.76 -3.16
CA TYR A 67 13.63 -12.66 -2.45
C TYR A 67 12.45 -12.70 -3.42
N MET A 68 11.27 -13.11 -2.91
CA MET A 68 10.02 -13.01 -3.64
C MET A 68 8.90 -12.53 -2.72
N ASN A 69 7.89 -11.93 -3.33
CA ASN A 69 6.64 -11.59 -2.68
C ASN A 69 5.47 -11.89 -3.64
N TYR A 70 4.52 -12.68 -3.17
CA TYR A 70 3.29 -12.95 -3.89
C TYR A 70 2.11 -12.61 -2.98
N GLU A 71 1.20 -11.72 -3.43
CA GLU A 71 0.05 -11.25 -2.67
C GLU A 71 -1.22 -11.38 -3.50
N PHE A 72 -2.17 -12.19 -3.00
CA PHE A 72 -3.50 -12.32 -3.56
C PHE A 72 -4.49 -11.39 -2.85
N ARG A 73 -5.44 -10.87 -3.59
CA ARG A 73 -6.65 -10.30 -3.01
C ARG A 73 -7.65 -11.41 -2.71
N VAL A 74 -8.25 -11.34 -1.54
CA VAL A 74 -9.37 -12.19 -1.12
C VAL A 74 -10.59 -11.29 -0.95
N ASN A 75 -11.76 -11.74 -1.38
CA ASN A 75 -13.03 -11.09 -1.05
C ASN A 75 -13.64 -11.83 0.15
N SER A 76 -13.42 -11.29 1.34
CA SER A 76 -13.88 -11.92 2.59
C SER A 76 -15.40 -11.84 2.78
N ALA A 77 -16.07 -10.87 2.15
CA ALA A 77 -17.53 -10.77 2.18
C ALA A 77 -18.21 -11.87 1.35
N GLN A 78 -17.55 -12.35 0.29
CA GLN A 78 -18.08 -13.37 -0.63
C GLN A 78 -17.38 -14.73 -0.52
N GLY A 79 -16.31 -14.83 0.28
CA GLY A 79 -15.55 -16.07 0.43
C GLY A 79 -14.80 -16.51 -0.83
N SER A 80 -14.36 -15.58 -1.67
CA SER A 80 -13.70 -15.87 -2.94
C SER A 80 -12.29 -15.29 -3.03
N ILE A 81 -11.44 -15.92 -3.86
CA ILE A 81 -10.17 -15.34 -4.29
C ILE A 81 -10.46 -14.46 -5.50
N VAL A 82 -10.00 -13.20 -5.46
CA VAL A 82 -10.16 -12.28 -6.57
C VAL A 82 -9.12 -12.59 -7.63
N THR A 83 -9.56 -12.93 -8.84
CA THR A 83 -8.71 -13.29 -9.98
C THR A 83 -8.71 -12.17 -11.04
N GLY A 84 -7.79 -12.25 -12.01
CA GLY A 84 -7.68 -11.28 -13.10
C GLY A 84 -6.85 -10.06 -12.74
N ASP A 85 -7.18 -8.90 -13.29
CA ASP A 85 -6.40 -7.67 -13.19
C ASP A 85 -6.27 -7.07 -11.79
N THR A 86 -6.98 -7.62 -10.84
CA THR A 86 -6.97 -7.23 -9.44
C THR A 86 -5.91 -7.96 -8.59
N GLN A 87 -5.08 -8.82 -9.18
CA GLN A 87 -3.91 -9.37 -8.49
C GLN A 87 -3.03 -8.23 -7.99
N ARG A 88 -2.52 -8.38 -6.76
CA ARG A 88 -1.87 -7.26 -6.10
C ARG A 88 -0.38 -7.20 -6.42
N LEU A 89 0.40 -8.16 -5.93
CA LEU A 89 1.84 -8.16 -6.08
C LEU A 89 2.31 -9.57 -6.49
N SER A 90 3.28 -9.62 -7.38
CA SER A 90 3.94 -10.86 -7.79
C SER A 90 5.30 -10.50 -8.38
N TYR A 91 6.34 -10.53 -7.56
CA TYR A 91 7.67 -10.16 -8.00
C TYR A 91 8.75 -10.99 -7.30
N VAL A 92 9.88 -11.09 -7.98
CA VAL A 92 11.13 -11.68 -7.50
C VAL A 92 12.25 -10.66 -7.65
N GLY A 93 13.25 -10.71 -6.79
CA GLY A 93 14.37 -9.78 -6.85
C GLY A 93 15.62 -10.29 -6.16
N ILE A 94 16.69 -9.54 -6.34
CA ILE A 94 17.95 -9.67 -5.60
C ILE A 94 18.25 -8.36 -4.88
N LYS A 95 18.90 -8.46 -3.73
CA LYS A 95 19.33 -7.31 -2.94
C LYS A 95 20.68 -7.55 -2.27
N GLY A 96 21.37 -6.49 -1.96
CA GLY A 96 22.65 -6.48 -1.26
C GLY A 96 22.98 -5.06 -0.81
N ASP A 97 24.24 -4.79 -0.44
CA ASP A 97 24.68 -3.47 0.01
C ASP A 97 24.54 -2.37 -1.07
N TRP A 98 24.49 -2.77 -2.34
CA TRP A 98 24.29 -1.87 -3.49
C TRP A 98 22.83 -1.40 -3.65
N GLY A 99 21.88 -2.05 -2.98
CA GLY A 99 20.44 -1.83 -3.13
C GLY A 99 19.68 -3.07 -3.57
N SER A 100 18.67 -2.93 -4.41
CA SER A 100 17.89 -4.06 -4.91
C SER A 100 17.46 -3.89 -6.38
N LEU A 101 17.30 -5.02 -7.05
CA LEU A 101 16.67 -5.15 -8.37
C LEU A 101 15.50 -6.12 -8.23
N SER A 102 14.32 -5.77 -8.73
CA SER A 102 13.16 -6.65 -8.74
C SER A 102 12.38 -6.60 -10.05
N LEU A 103 11.71 -7.71 -10.36
CA LEU A 103 10.96 -7.95 -11.60
C LEU A 103 9.57 -8.48 -11.29
N GLY A 104 8.54 -7.91 -11.92
CA GLY A 104 7.18 -8.41 -11.81
C GLY A 104 6.14 -7.35 -11.49
N ALA A 105 5.01 -7.75 -10.89
CA ALA A 105 3.97 -6.85 -10.44
C ALA A 105 4.29 -6.34 -9.02
N GLN A 106 4.57 -5.06 -8.88
CA GLN A 106 5.05 -4.46 -7.62
C GLN A 106 4.56 -3.03 -7.42
N TRP A 107 4.75 -2.48 -6.22
CA TRP A 107 4.50 -1.07 -5.97
C TRP A 107 5.42 -0.20 -6.81
N SER A 108 4.86 0.86 -7.41
CA SER A 108 5.64 1.80 -8.22
C SER A 108 6.57 2.67 -7.36
N THR A 109 7.59 3.22 -7.99
CA THR A 109 8.44 4.27 -7.41
C THR A 109 7.57 5.46 -6.98
N ALA A 110 6.62 5.88 -7.82
CA ALA A 110 5.74 7.00 -7.55
C ALA A 110 4.88 6.77 -6.28
N PHE A 111 4.33 5.57 -6.11
CA PHE A 111 3.61 5.25 -4.88
C PHE A 111 4.52 5.24 -3.66
N ASN A 112 5.69 4.61 -3.77
CA ASN A 112 6.63 4.50 -2.65
C ASN A 112 7.21 5.84 -2.18
N THR A 113 7.32 6.82 -3.07
CA THR A 113 7.94 8.13 -2.77
C THR A 113 6.93 9.24 -2.48
N VAL A 114 5.75 9.22 -3.09
CA VAL A 114 4.72 10.27 -2.94
C VAL A 114 3.36 9.69 -2.55
N GLY A 115 2.87 8.65 -3.23
CA GLY A 115 1.52 8.12 -3.01
C GLY A 115 1.24 7.69 -1.57
N THR A 116 2.24 7.14 -0.87
CA THR A 116 2.12 6.74 0.54
C THR A 116 1.89 7.90 1.51
N PHE A 117 2.09 9.15 1.09
CA PHE A 117 1.85 10.35 1.90
C PHE A 117 0.44 10.90 1.69
N ILE A 118 -0.20 10.58 0.56
CA ILE A 118 -1.55 11.01 0.19
C ILE A 118 -2.55 9.91 0.55
N ASP A 119 -2.34 8.67 0.11
CA ASP A 119 -3.23 7.52 0.34
C ASP A 119 -3.10 7.00 1.79
N LYS A 120 -3.83 7.62 2.71
CA LYS A 120 -3.80 7.33 4.15
C LYS A 120 -5.07 6.69 4.69
N THR A 121 -6.17 6.81 4.00
CA THR A 121 -7.45 6.25 4.40
C THR A 121 -7.49 4.72 4.25
N ASN A 122 -8.44 4.06 4.87
CA ASN A 122 -8.56 2.60 4.76
C ASN A 122 -9.48 2.20 3.60
N ARG A 123 -10.55 2.96 3.38
CA ARG A 123 -11.60 2.66 2.40
C ARG A 123 -11.79 3.78 1.39
N TYR A 124 -11.91 5.02 1.88
CA TYR A 124 -12.28 6.18 1.10
C TYR A 124 -11.08 7.09 0.92
N GLY A 125 -10.49 7.12 -0.26
CA GLY A 125 -9.33 7.94 -0.55
C GLY A 125 -8.86 7.77 -1.99
N GLY A 126 -7.81 8.52 -2.35
CA GLY A 126 -7.20 8.49 -3.67
C GLY A 126 -7.65 9.61 -4.60
N THR A 127 -8.56 10.50 -4.16
CA THR A 127 -9.00 11.67 -4.93
C THR A 127 -7.85 12.66 -5.20
N GLY A 128 -6.93 12.82 -4.24
CA GLY A 128 -5.75 13.67 -4.38
C GLY A 128 -4.64 13.08 -5.26
N ASN A 129 -4.84 11.87 -5.79
CA ASN A 129 -3.90 11.22 -6.68
C ASN A 129 -4.42 11.25 -8.12
N THR A 130 -3.89 12.12 -8.96
CA THR A 130 -4.33 12.29 -10.35
C THR A 130 -3.56 11.42 -11.34
N CYS A 131 -2.32 11.01 -11.03
CA CYS A 131 -1.46 10.37 -12.01
C CYS A 131 -0.61 9.21 -11.47
N ILE A 132 -0.49 9.05 -10.16
CA ILE A 132 0.36 7.98 -9.58
C ILE A 132 -0.32 6.63 -9.75
N GLN A 133 0.28 5.76 -10.53
CA GLN A 133 -0.09 4.36 -10.57
C GLN A 133 0.49 3.64 -9.35
N TYR A 134 -0.36 3.10 -8.49
CA TYR A 134 0.08 2.48 -7.25
C TYR A 134 0.92 1.22 -7.48
N ARG A 135 0.46 0.36 -8.38
CA ARG A 135 1.13 -0.93 -8.69
C ARG A 135 1.34 -1.05 -10.18
N MET A 136 2.53 -1.47 -10.56
CA MET A 136 2.90 -1.69 -11.95
C MET A 136 3.04 -3.18 -12.22
N LYS A 137 2.48 -3.64 -13.34
CA LYS A 137 2.69 -4.96 -13.91
C LYS A 137 3.85 -4.91 -14.90
N ASN A 138 4.41 -6.05 -15.24
CA ASN A 138 5.49 -6.16 -16.23
C ASN A 138 6.62 -5.17 -15.96
N SER A 139 7.01 -4.98 -14.72
CA SER A 139 7.93 -3.93 -14.32
C SER A 139 9.28 -4.45 -13.85
N VAL A 140 10.28 -3.60 -14.06
CA VAL A 140 11.62 -3.69 -13.46
C VAL A 140 11.75 -2.54 -12.49
N MET A 141 12.29 -2.77 -11.30
CA MET A 141 12.57 -1.72 -10.33
C MET A 141 13.98 -1.85 -9.77
N LEU A 142 14.67 -0.73 -9.69
CA LEU A 142 15.93 -0.54 -8.98
C LEU A 142 15.70 0.34 -7.77
N SER A 143 16.33 0.02 -6.65
CA SER A 143 16.38 0.92 -5.50
C SER A 143 17.73 0.86 -4.80
N THR A 144 18.16 1.99 -4.25
CA THR A 144 19.36 2.08 -3.40
C THR A 144 19.11 3.05 -2.26
N GLN A 145 19.91 2.92 -1.20
CA GLN A 145 19.82 3.77 -0.04
C GLN A 145 21.18 4.36 0.31
N LEU A 146 21.24 5.67 0.44
CA LEU A 146 22.42 6.45 0.77
C LEU A 146 22.15 7.27 2.04
N GLY A 147 22.43 6.69 3.20
CA GLY A 147 22.07 7.30 4.47
C GLY A 147 20.53 7.47 4.60
N GLY A 148 20.08 8.71 4.79
CA GLY A 148 18.65 9.04 4.88
C GLY A 148 17.94 9.17 3.52
N LEU A 149 18.66 9.06 2.39
CA LEU A 149 18.12 9.18 1.05
C LEU A 149 17.92 7.81 0.41
N SER A 150 16.68 7.48 0.04
CA SER A 150 16.33 6.34 -0.80
C SER A 150 16.09 6.82 -2.23
N LEU A 151 16.77 6.23 -3.19
CA LEU A 151 16.56 6.50 -4.62
C LEU A 151 15.94 5.27 -5.26
N MET A 152 14.95 5.49 -6.12
CA MET A 152 14.22 4.44 -6.81
C MET A 152 14.02 4.81 -8.27
N ALA A 153 14.04 3.79 -9.12
CA ALA A 153 13.64 3.93 -10.52
C ALA A 153 12.90 2.67 -10.94
N ASP A 154 11.86 2.84 -11.73
CA ASP A 154 11.16 1.71 -12.32
C ASP A 154 10.84 1.95 -13.80
N ALA A 155 10.59 0.84 -14.48
CA ALA A 155 10.19 0.81 -15.87
C ALA A 155 9.08 -0.24 -16.03
N GLN A 156 7.97 0.15 -16.67
CA GLN A 156 6.92 -0.76 -17.10
C GLN A 156 7.12 -1.11 -18.57
N MET A 157 7.30 -2.41 -18.83
CA MET A 157 7.51 -2.91 -20.18
C MET A 157 6.17 -3.11 -20.88
N SER A 158 6.08 -2.73 -22.14
CA SER A 158 4.89 -2.93 -22.96
C SER A 158 4.65 -4.41 -23.28
N THR A 159 3.39 -4.78 -23.39
CA THR A 159 2.95 -6.07 -23.95
C THR A 159 2.53 -5.97 -25.42
N GLY A 160 2.50 -4.77 -25.99
CA GLY A 160 1.88 -4.46 -27.27
C GLY A 160 2.83 -4.11 -28.42
N GLY A 161 4.16 -4.14 -28.20
CA GLY A 161 5.13 -3.87 -29.28
C GLY A 161 6.03 -2.65 -29.09
N ASP A 162 5.63 -1.67 -28.30
CA ASP A 162 6.52 -0.62 -27.82
C ASP A 162 7.36 -1.16 -26.67
N THR A 163 8.57 -0.69 -26.51
CA THR A 163 9.50 -1.28 -25.55
C THR A 163 9.19 -0.86 -24.12
N LEU A 164 8.64 0.33 -23.91
CA LEU A 164 8.43 0.96 -22.63
C LEU A 164 7.11 1.73 -22.62
N ASP A 165 6.19 1.36 -21.72
CA ASP A 165 4.94 2.10 -21.50
C ASP A 165 5.15 3.26 -20.52
N ARG A 166 6.08 3.09 -19.56
CA ARG A 166 6.30 4.05 -18.47
C ARG A 166 7.68 3.91 -17.87
N GLY A 167 8.31 5.04 -17.57
CA GLY A 167 9.54 5.12 -16.80
C GLY A 167 9.36 6.07 -15.62
N THR A 168 9.84 5.71 -14.43
CA THR A 168 9.70 6.53 -13.23
C THR A 168 11.02 6.65 -12.50
N VAL A 169 11.32 7.83 -12.00
CA VAL A 169 12.43 8.07 -11.07
C VAL A 169 11.90 8.83 -9.86
N GLY A 170 12.39 8.50 -8.68
CA GLY A 170 11.95 9.16 -7.45
C GLY A 170 12.93 9.02 -6.31
N GLY A 171 12.76 9.87 -5.32
CA GLY A 171 13.56 9.88 -4.10
C GLY A 171 12.71 10.13 -2.86
N LEU A 172 13.14 9.51 -1.77
CA LEU A 172 12.57 9.72 -0.43
C LEU A 172 13.73 10.04 0.51
N PHE A 173 13.69 11.23 1.11
CA PHE A 173 14.65 11.66 2.12
C PHE A 173 14.01 11.68 3.49
N SER A 174 14.64 11.06 4.49
CA SER A 174 14.13 11.02 5.85
C SER A 174 15.22 11.40 6.86
N ILE A 175 14.91 12.35 7.73
CA ILE A 175 15.79 12.82 8.79
C ILE A 175 14.98 13.35 9.98
N GLY A 176 15.27 12.91 11.20
CA GLY A 176 14.74 13.51 12.43
C GLY A 176 13.21 13.56 12.52
N GLY A 177 12.48 12.60 11.94
CA GLY A 177 11.02 12.57 11.90
C GLY A 177 10.39 13.35 10.75
N LEU A 178 11.18 14.04 9.93
CA LEU A 178 10.78 14.63 8.66
C LEU A 178 11.04 13.64 7.52
N SER A 179 10.09 13.49 6.61
CA SER A 179 10.24 12.76 5.34
C SER A 179 9.80 13.64 4.18
N LEU A 180 10.58 13.64 3.11
CA LEU A 180 10.32 14.40 1.89
C LEU A 180 10.40 13.44 0.70
N GLY A 181 9.34 13.39 -0.12
CA GLY A 181 9.27 12.56 -1.32
C GLY A 181 9.16 13.42 -2.58
N ALA A 182 9.77 12.96 -3.65
CA ALA A 182 9.60 13.54 -4.98
C ALA A 182 9.64 12.45 -6.05
N VAL A 183 8.89 12.63 -7.12
CA VAL A 183 8.81 11.70 -8.24
C VAL A 183 8.58 12.43 -9.56
N TYR A 184 9.17 11.88 -10.61
CA TYR A 184 8.82 12.17 -11.99
C TYR A 184 8.60 10.84 -12.74
N GLN A 185 7.50 10.77 -13.46
CA GLN A 185 7.08 9.62 -14.25
C GLN A 185 6.81 10.07 -15.67
N SER A 186 7.47 9.44 -16.64
CA SER A 186 7.23 9.64 -18.06
C SER A 186 6.32 8.51 -18.57
N ALA A 187 5.22 8.89 -19.22
CA ALA A 187 4.21 8.02 -19.82
C ALA A 187 3.54 8.79 -20.97
N ASP A 188 2.37 8.35 -21.45
CA ASP A 188 1.57 9.09 -22.44
C ASP A 188 1.24 10.53 -21.99
N ALA A 189 0.97 10.69 -20.70
CA ALA A 189 0.96 11.98 -20.00
C ALA A 189 1.98 11.90 -18.84
N ASP A 190 2.89 12.86 -18.80
CA ASP A 190 3.89 12.91 -17.73
C ASP A 190 3.25 13.24 -16.39
N CYS A 191 3.83 12.72 -15.34
CA CYS A 191 3.36 12.91 -13.97
C CYS A 191 4.50 13.35 -13.07
N MET A 192 4.29 14.40 -12.30
CA MET A 192 5.19 14.76 -11.22
C MET A 192 4.46 14.77 -9.87
N GLY A 193 5.21 14.57 -8.81
CA GLY A 193 4.66 14.64 -7.47
C GLY A 193 5.70 14.99 -6.43
N VAL A 194 5.25 15.67 -5.39
CA VAL A 194 6.05 15.94 -4.19
C VAL A 194 5.21 15.69 -2.95
N ALA A 195 5.86 15.25 -1.88
CA ALA A 195 5.18 14.96 -0.63
C ALA A 195 6.08 15.23 0.57
N ALA A 196 5.45 15.50 1.70
CA ALA A 196 6.14 15.66 2.96
C ALA A 196 5.34 15.00 4.10
N ALA A 197 6.06 14.51 5.10
CA ALA A 197 5.48 14.06 6.36
C ALA A 197 6.38 14.44 7.52
N MET A 198 5.75 14.73 8.66
CA MET A 198 6.48 14.92 9.91
C MET A 198 5.67 14.40 11.10
N ASN A 199 6.39 14.07 12.17
CA ASN A 199 5.79 13.77 13.46
C ASN A 199 6.28 14.79 14.50
N ILE A 200 5.34 15.50 15.11
CA ILE A 200 5.63 16.51 16.15
C ILE A 200 4.80 16.15 17.38
N ALA A 201 5.47 15.82 18.47
CA ALA A 201 4.84 15.54 19.77
C ALA A 201 3.70 14.48 19.69
N GLY A 202 3.84 13.46 18.84
CA GLY A 202 2.86 12.41 18.67
C GLY A 202 1.73 12.73 17.68
N ILE A 203 1.76 13.90 17.06
CA ILE A 203 0.87 14.28 15.95
C ILE A 203 1.63 14.01 14.65
N GLY A 204 1.12 13.07 13.85
CA GLY A 204 1.58 12.84 12.49
C GLY A 204 0.85 13.77 11.52
N ILE A 205 1.59 14.43 10.66
CA ILE A 205 1.05 15.25 9.57
C ILE A 205 1.73 14.80 8.30
N SER A 206 0.97 14.58 7.24
CA SER A 206 1.53 14.34 5.91
C SER A 206 0.64 14.90 4.82
N GLY A 207 1.20 15.08 3.65
CA GLY A 207 0.47 15.52 2.48
C GLY A 207 1.35 15.49 1.25
N GLY A 208 0.72 15.64 0.11
CA GLY A 208 1.39 15.64 -1.17
C GLY A 208 0.56 16.31 -2.25
N PHE A 209 1.24 16.48 -3.34
CA PHE A 209 0.75 17.11 -4.55
C PHE A 209 1.12 16.21 -5.72
N THR A 210 0.22 16.05 -6.66
CA THR A 210 0.45 15.34 -7.93
C THR A 210 -0.04 16.19 -9.07
N ASP A 211 0.66 16.18 -10.18
CA ASP A 211 0.36 16.97 -11.36
C ASP A 211 0.52 16.12 -12.61
N THR A 212 -0.49 16.13 -13.46
CA THR A 212 -0.53 15.41 -14.74
C THR A 212 -0.36 16.41 -15.87
N ASP A 213 0.60 16.22 -16.74
CA ASP A 213 0.78 17.10 -17.91
C ASP A 213 -0.49 17.10 -18.78
N GLY A 214 -1.07 18.29 -18.95
CA GLY A 214 -2.32 18.47 -19.67
C GLY A 214 -3.58 17.89 -18.99
N GLY A 215 -3.48 17.47 -17.73
CA GLY A 215 -4.56 16.90 -16.92
C GLY A 215 -4.74 17.62 -15.59
N ASP A 216 -5.30 16.88 -14.63
CA ASP A 216 -5.62 17.43 -13.30
C ASP A 216 -4.40 17.49 -12.38
N THR A 217 -4.43 18.48 -11.51
CA THR A 217 -3.60 18.59 -10.32
C THR A 217 -4.35 18.05 -9.10
N GLY A 218 -3.69 17.27 -8.27
CA GLY A 218 -4.28 16.68 -7.08
C GLY A 218 -3.51 17.01 -5.80
N TYR A 219 -4.24 17.10 -4.70
CA TYR A 219 -3.69 17.40 -3.37
C TYR A 219 -4.27 16.46 -2.32
N GLY A 220 -3.45 16.06 -1.38
CA GLY A 220 -3.91 15.35 -0.19
C GLY A 220 -3.16 15.88 1.03
N VAL A 221 -3.88 16.09 2.13
CA VAL A 221 -3.30 16.40 3.43
C VAL A 221 -3.99 15.61 4.52
N ASN A 222 -3.21 15.06 5.44
CA ASN A 222 -3.75 14.29 6.53
C ASN A 222 -3.03 14.58 7.86
N ALA A 223 -3.77 14.36 8.94
CA ALA A 223 -3.28 14.46 10.31
C ALA A 223 -3.70 13.22 11.11
N SER A 224 -2.86 12.79 12.04
CA SER A 224 -3.15 11.64 12.90
C SER A 224 -2.68 11.85 14.32
N ILE A 225 -3.46 11.36 15.28
CA ILE A 225 -3.11 11.31 16.70
C ILE A 225 -3.84 10.16 17.39
N GLY A 226 -3.11 9.29 18.10
CA GLY A 226 -3.70 8.29 18.99
C GLY A 226 -4.71 7.33 18.33
N GLY A 227 -4.54 6.99 17.06
CA GLY A 227 -5.46 6.14 16.29
C GLY A 227 -6.54 6.89 15.53
N LEU A 228 -6.71 8.19 15.78
CA LEU A 228 -7.55 9.08 14.98
C LEU A 228 -6.78 9.57 13.76
N TRP A 229 -7.45 9.55 12.59
CA TRP A 229 -6.97 10.11 11.33
C TRP A 229 -8.00 11.06 10.78
N LEU A 230 -7.52 12.16 10.22
CA LEU A 230 -8.32 13.10 9.45
C LEU A 230 -7.59 13.33 8.13
N ASP A 231 -8.30 13.21 7.04
CA ASP A 231 -7.77 13.30 5.69
C ASP A 231 -8.64 14.24 4.85
N TYR A 232 -8.00 15.06 4.02
CA TYR A 232 -8.63 15.86 3.00
C TYR A 232 -7.91 15.68 1.69
N GLU A 233 -8.65 15.32 0.65
CA GLU A 233 -8.15 15.15 -0.70
C GLU A 233 -9.01 15.91 -1.69
N THR A 234 -8.40 16.43 -2.76
CA THR A 234 -9.10 17.08 -3.86
C THR A 234 -8.26 17.04 -5.14
N ASN A 235 -8.89 17.28 -6.28
CA ASN A 235 -8.25 17.55 -7.56
C ASN A 235 -9.06 18.60 -8.34
N ASP A 236 -8.54 19.00 -9.52
CA ASP A 236 -9.17 20.07 -10.31
C ASP A 236 -10.55 19.68 -10.88
N SER A 237 -10.86 18.38 -10.97
CA SER A 237 -12.10 17.84 -11.54
C SER A 237 -13.11 17.36 -10.51
N SER A 238 -12.80 17.44 -9.21
CA SER A 238 -13.67 16.93 -8.14
C SER A 238 -13.79 17.89 -6.96
N ASP A 239 -14.94 17.87 -6.33
CA ASP A 239 -15.11 18.45 -5.00
C ASP A 239 -14.20 17.75 -3.98
N GLY A 240 -13.80 18.50 -2.96
CA GLY A 240 -12.92 17.97 -1.93
C GLY A 240 -13.58 16.85 -1.13
N VAL A 241 -12.83 15.80 -0.82
CA VAL A 241 -13.24 14.66 0.02
C VAL A 241 -12.63 14.80 1.41
N ILE A 242 -13.47 14.77 2.43
CA ILE A 242 -13.03 14.74 3.84
C ILE A 242 -13.30 13.34 4.40
N THR A 243 -12.27 12.70 4.95
CA THR A 243 -12.38 11.38 5.57
C THR A 243 -11.88 11.41 7.00
N GLY A 244 -12.71 10.96 7.94
CA GLY A 244 -12.33 10.71 9.33
C GLY A 244 -12.24 9.22 9.60
N SER A 245 -11.17 8.76 10.24
CA SER A 245 -10.97 7.34 10.58
C SER A 245 -10.47 7.18 12.01
N TYR A 246 -10.99 6.17 12.71
CA TYR A 246 -10.51 5.80 14.05
C TYR A 246 -10.19 4.31 14.11
N GLY A 247 -8.96 3.99 14.49
CA GLY A 247 -8.48 2.63 14.66
C GLY A 247 -8.26 2.26 16.11
N LEU A 248 -8.93 1.20 16.58
CA LEU A 248 -8.77 0.63 17.92
C LEU A 248 -8.11 -0.74 17.83
N GLY A 249 -6.93 -0.90 18.42
CA GLY A 249 -6.27 -2.19 18.58
C GLY A 249 -6.99 -3.05 19.63
N LEU A 250 -7.35 -4.29 19.25
CA LEU A 250 -8.03 -5.24 20.13
C LEU A 250 -7.06 -6.31 20.70
N GLY A 251 -5.81 -6.28 20.26
CA GLY A 251 -4.79 -7.29 20.61
C GLY A 251 -4.73 -8.45 19.62
N GLY A 252 -3.63 -9.23 19.65
CA GLY A 252 -3.47 -10.45 18.83
C GLY A 252 -3.56 -10.22 17.31
N GLY A 253 -3.19 -9.03 16.81
CA GLY A 253 -3.34 -8.69 15.38
C GLY A 253 -4.72 -8.17 14.99
N ALA A 254 -5.70 -8.20 15.92
CA ALA A 254 -7.06 -7.72 15.67
C ALA A 254 -7.20 -6.21 15.88
N LYS A 255 -7.98 -5.56 15.02
CA LYS A 255 -8.31 -4.13 15.07
C LYS A 255 -9.77 -3.91 14.69
N MET A 256 -10.39 -2.92 15.29
CA MET A 256 -11.64 -2.32 14.82
C MET A 256 -11.29 -0.97 14.18
N ILE A 257 -11.89 -0.68 13.03
CA ILE A 257 -11.69 0.58 12.31
C ILE A 257 -13.07 1.13 11.97
N LEU A 258 -13.27 2.39 12.30
CA LEU A 258 -14.45 3.18 11.92
C LEU A 258 -13.96 4.27 10.97
N GLU A 259 -14.59 4.38 9.80
CA GLU A 259 -14.21 5.41 8.82
C GLU A 259 -15.48 6.00 8.22
N VAL A 260 -15.51 7.31 8.11
CA VAL A 260 -16.60 8.10 7.50
C VAL A 260 -15.98 9.08 6.53
N SER A 261 -16.57 9.19 5.35
CA SER A 261 -16.14 10.08 4.29
C SER A 261 -17.30 10.88 3.75
N ASN A 262 -17.03 12.13 3.38
CA ASN A 262 -17.97 13.01 2.70
C ASN A 262 -17.27 13.66 1.50
N ASN A 263 -17.91 13.59 0.33
CA ASN A 263 -17.41 14.14 -0.93
C ASN A 263 -18.18 15.39 -1.41
N GLY A 264 -18.96 16.01 -0.51
CA GLY A 264 -19.83 17.14 -0.82
C GLY A 264 -21.28 16.69 -1.11
N ASP A 265 -21.47 15.64 -1.90
CA ASP A 265 -22.79 15.12 -2.28
C ASP A 265 -23.23 14.01 -1.33
N ASP A 266 -22.36 13.04 -1.06
CA ASP A 266 -22.68 11.83 -0.31
C ASP A 266 -21.83 11.69 0.96
N THR A 267 -22.46 11.13 1.98
CA THR A 267 -21.77 10.65 3.18
C THR A 267 -21.77 9.13 3.18
N MET A 268 -20.59 8.55 3.23
CA MET A 268 -20.36 7.11 3.28
C MET A 268 -19.68 6.75 4.60
N GLY A 269 -19.80 5.49 5.01
CA GLY A 269 -19.12 5.05 6.23
C GLY A 269 -18.95 3.55 6.30
N ILE A 270 -17.90 3.10 7.01
CA ILE A 270 -17.65 1.69 7.25
C ILE A 270 -17.19 1.45 8.69
N GLY A 271 -17.78 0.45 9.31
CA GLY A 271 -17.29 -0.15 10.54
C GLY A 271 -16.71 -1.53 10.23
N MET A 272 -15.38 -1.70 10.33
CA MET A 272 -14.75 -2.95 9.94
C MET A 272 -13.95 -3.59 11.08
N LEU A 273 -13.90 -4.92 11.04
CA LEU A 273 -12.94 -5.72 11.78
C LEU A 273 -11.81 -6.14 10.84
N ARG A 274 -10.60 -5.98 11.33
CA ARG A 274 -9.38 -6.41 10.66
C ARG A 274 -8.62 -7.39 11.55
N MET A 275 -8.20 -8.50 10.98
CA MET A 275 -7.29 -9.46 11.61
C MET A 275 -6.06 -9.60 10.73
N ASP A 276 -4.90 -9.24 11.27
CA ASP A 276 -3.59 -9.49 10.65
C ASP A 276 -3.00 -10.79 11.19
N PHE A 277 -2.40 -11.62 10.35
CA PHE A 277 -1.78 -12.90 10.69
C PHE A 277 -0.52 -13.16 9.88
#